data_5d2331b1edddf1f7ef34cae1149da337
#
_entry.id   5d2331b1edddf1f7ef34cae1149da337
#
_cell.length_a   1.000
_cell.length_b   1.000
_cell.length_c   1.000
_cell.angle_alpha   90.00
_cell.angle_beta   90.00
_cell.angle_gamma   90.00
#
_symmetry.space_group_name_H-M   'P 1'
#
loop_
_entity.id
_entity.type
_entity.pdbx_description
1 polymer ?
#
loop_
_entity_poly.entity_id
_entity_poly.type
_entity_poly.pdbx_seq_one_letter_code
_entity_poly.pdbx_strand_id
1 'polypeptide(L)' 'MLRFSKEAYYGINHVDTKTCEPWVLAYDKHEVIINEYGGYEVIPYPDEVGKGYFQTKAYVHRHWVIDDEE' A
#
# COMPACT_ATOMS: atom_id res chain seq x y z
N MET A 1 11.51 -1.28 -8.06
CA MET A 1 11.10 -1.13 -6.65
C MET A 1 9.59 -1.31 -6.54
N LEU A 2 9.18 -2.09 -5.56
CA LEU A 2 7.75 -2.37 -5.39
C LEU A 2 7.09 -1.25 -4.60
N ARG A 3 5.92 -0.79 -5.07
CA ARG A 3 5.18 0.28 -4.41
C ARG A 3 3.70 -0.08 -4.37
N PHE A 4 3.02 0.33 -3.32
CA PHE A 4 1.58 0.20 -3.24
C PHE A 4 0.96 1.20 -4.20
N SER A 5 -0.03 0.74 -4.95
CA SER A 5 -0.67 1.58 -5.97
C SER A 5 -2.18 1.61 -5.77
N LYS A 6 -2.71 2.80 -5.52
CA LYS A 6 -4.16 2.96 -5.40
C LYS A 6 -4.86 2.68 -6.72
N GLU A 7 -4.18 2.95 -7.84
CA GLU A 7 -4.78 2.67 -9.14
C GLU A 7 -4.98 1.17 -9.34
N ALA A 8 -3.99 0.37 -8.90
CA ALA A 8 -4.13 -1.08 -8.98
C ALA A 8 -5.24 -1.56 -8.05
N TYR A 9 -5.34 -0.95 -6.86
CA TYR A 9 -6.42 -1.27 -5.93
C TYR A 9 -7.78 -0.99 -6.56
N TYR A 10 -7.92 0.17 -7.20
CA TYR A 10 -9.18 0.53 -7.85
C TYR A 10 -9.54 -0.46 -8.96
N GLY A 11 -8.54 -0.83 -9.76
CA GLY A 11 -8.78 -1.74 -10.87
C GLY A 11 -9.28 -3.10 -10.41
N ILE A 12 -8.71 -3.62 -9.31
CA ILE A 12 -9.08 -4.93 -8.80
C ILE A 12 -10.45 -4.89 -8.11
N ASN A 13 -10.69 -3.86 -7.31
CA ASN A 13 -11.89 -3.80 -6.48
C ASN A 13 -13.03 -3.02 -7.12
N HIS A 14 -12.80 -2.47 -8.29
CA HIS A 14 -13.83 -1.71 -9.03
C HIS A 14 -14.40 -0.57 -8.20
N VAL A 15 -13.53 0.11 -7.45
CA VAL A 15 -13.97 1.26 -6.65
C VAL A 15 -13.49 2.54 -7.29
N ASP A 16 -14.24 3.59 -7.02
CA ASP A 16 -13.95 4.94 -7.49
C ASP A 16 -12.94 5.60 -6.58
N THR A 17 -12.15 6.53 -7.10
CA THR A 17 -11.20 7.29 -6.31
C THR A 17 -11.87 8.05 -5.19
N LYS A 18 -13.15 8.39 -5.35
CA LYS A 18 -13.88 9.14 -4.36
C LYS A 18 -14.41 8.29 -3.22
N THR A 19 -14.48 6.97 -3.44
CA THR A 19 -15.08 6.07 -2.46
C THR A 19 -14.07 5.11 -1.86
N CYS A 20 -12.79 5.23 -2.22
CA CYS A 20 -11.80 4.32 -1.69
C CYS A 20 -11.57 4.62 -0.21
N GLU A 21 -11.11 3.60 0.49
CA GLU A 21 -10.88 3.72 1.91
C GLU A 21 -9.69 4.63 2.21
N PRO A 22 -9.75 5.40 3.30
CA PRO A 22 -8.68 6.36 3.60
C PRO A 22 -7.29 5.74 3.72
N TRP A 23 -7.19 4.48 4.19
CA TRP A 23 -5.88 3.86 4.33
C TRP A 23 -5.22 3.63 2.97
N VAL A 24 -6.02 3.43 1.93
CA VAL A 24 -5.50 3.25 0.57
C VAL A 24 -4.78 4.52 0.13
N LEU A 25 -5.38 5.66 0.42
CA LEU A 25 -4.76 6.94 0.08
C LEU A 25 -3.52 7.19 0.93
N ALA A 26 -3.58 6.79 2.20
CA ALA A 26 -2.46 7.01 3.11
C ALA A 26 -1.20 6.29 2.66
N TYR A 27 -1.35 5.07 2.15
CA TYR A 27 -0.20 4.26 1.77
C TYR A 27 0.17 4.35 0.28
N ASP A 28 -0.57 5.12 -0.50
CA ASP A 28 -0.29 5.24 -1.92
C ASP A 28 1.17 5.64 -2.15
N LYS A 29 1.86 4.87 -2.98
CA LYS A 29 3.26 5.10 -3.35
C LYS A 29 4.27 4.78 -2.25
N HIS A 30 3.84 4.19 -1.16
CA HIS A 30 4.79 3.69 -0.17
C HIS A 30 5.49 2.44 -0.70
N GLU A 31 6.72 2.25 -0.28
CA GLU A 31 7.48 1.08 -0.69
C GLU A 31 6.90 -0.19 -0.07
N VAL A 32 6.90 -1.26 -0.84
CA VAL A 32 6.39 -2.56 -0.41
C VAL A 32 7.56 -3.53 -0.32
N ILE A 33 7.59 -4.31 0.73
CA ILE A 33 8.59 -5.37 0.88
C ILE A 33 7.89 -6.73 0.86
N ILE A 34 8.67 -7.75 0.56
CA ILE A 34 8.18 -9.13 0.61
C ILE A 34 8.70 -9.73 1.92
N ASN A 35 7.77 -10.18 2.76
CA ASN A 35 8.15 -10.72 4.07
C ASN A 35 8.65 -12.14 3.94
N GLU A 36 9.05 -12.73 5.08
CA GLU A 36 9.63 -14.06 5.09
C GLU A 36 8.65 -15.16 4.69
N TYR A 37 7.36 -14.85 4.71
CA TYR A 37 6.33 -15.82 4.31
C TYR A 37 5.90 -15.64 2.86
N GLY A 38 6.54 -14.74 2.15
CA GLY A 38 6.19 -14.49 0.76
C GLY A 38 5.03 -13.51 0.56
N GLY A 39 4.55 -12.89 1.63
CA GLY A 39 3.49 -11.89 1.55
C GLY A 39 4.05 -10.50 1.32
N TYR A 40 3.18 -9.57 0.97
CA TYR A 40 3.57 -8.19 0.68
C TYR A 40 3.15 -7.30 1.83
N GLU A 41 4.04 -6.41 2.24
CA GLU A 41 3.80 -5.50 3.36
C GLU A 41 4.23 -4.10 3.00
N VAL A 42 3.40 -3.12 3.37
CA VAL A 42 3.74 -1.71 3.28
C VAL A 42 4.20 -1.26 4.66
N ILE A 43 5.35 -0.60 4.72
CA ILE A 43 5.92 -0.14 5.99
C ILE A 43 5.84 1.38 6.03
N PRO A 44 5.26 1.95 7.08
CA PRO A 44 5.20 3.42 7.17
C PRO A 44 6.58 4.01 7.36
N TYR A 45 6.75 5.25 6.91
CA TYR A 45 7.98 5.97 7.15
C TYR A 45 8.12 6.28 8.64
N PRO A 46 9.36 6.40 9.13
CA PRO A 46 9.57 6.59 10.58
C PRO A 46 8.81 7.77 11.17
N ASP A 47 8.66 8.86 10.43
CA ASP A 47 7.96 10.03 10.93
C ASP A 47 6.45 9.88 10.91
N GLU A 48 5.94 8.82 10.27
CA GLU A 48 4.50 8.56 10.21
C GLU A 48 4.03 7.60 11.29
N VAL A 49 4.94 6.82 11.84
CA VAL A 49 4.57 5.76 12.79
C VAL A 49 3.82 6.37 13.96
N GLY A 50 2.67 5.78 14.28
CA GLY A 50 1.83 6.26 15.37
C GLY A 50 0.82 7.31 14.96
N LYS A 51 0.75 7.66 13.68
CA LYS A 51 -0.18 8.68 13.20
C LYS A 51 -1.23 8.05 12.30
N GLY A 52 -2.49 8.19 12.67
CA GLY A 52 -3.60 7.72 11.84
C GLY A 52 -3.47 6.27 11.45
N TYR A 53 -3.34 6.03 10.16
CA TYR A 53 -3.26 4.66 9.62
C TYR A 53 -1.85 4.08 9.64
N PHE A 54 -0.87 4.84 10.09
CA PHE A 54 0.53 4.43 10.06
C PHE A 54 1.01 3.86 11.39
N GLN A 55 0.15 3.16 12.10
CA GLN A 55 0.54 2.65 13.42
C GLN A 55 1.43 1.42 13.34
N THR A 56 1.26 0.63 12.30
CA THR A 56 2.06 -0.56 12.11
C THR A 56 2.11 -0.87 10.62
N LYS A 57 2.96 -1.83 10.25
CA LYS A 57 3.00 -2.28 8.87
C LYS A 57 1.66 -2.89 8.48
N ALA A 58 1.31 -2.78 7.20
CA ALA A 58 0.04 -3.27 6.70
C ALA A 58 0.29 -4.31 5.62
N TYR A 59 -0.47 -5.41 5.69
CA TYR A 59 -0.41 -6.43 4.66
C TYR A 59 -1.25 -5.98 3.49
N VAL A 60 -0.71 -6.11 2.27
CA VAL A 60 -1.42 -5.70 1.07
C VAL A 60 -1.43 -6.85 0.08
N HIS A 61 -2.45 -6.87 -0.76
CA HIS A 61 -2.59 -7.90 -1.75
C HIS A 61 -1.57 -7.65 -2.87
N ARG A 62 -0.98 -8.74 -3.38
CA ARG A 62 0.01 -8.62 -4.43
C ARG A 62 -0.50 -7.81 -5.62
N HIS A 63 -1.76 -7.97 -5.96
CA HIS A 63 -2.35 -7.29 -7.13
C HIS A 63 -2.46 -5.78 -6.94
N TRP A 64 -2.26 -5.28 -5.74
CA TRP A 64 -2.28 -3.83 -5.45
C TRP A 64 -0.89 -3.21 -5.53
N VAL A 65 0.09 -4.02 -5.93
CA VAL A 65 1.48 -3.59 -5.93
C VAL A 65 1.97 -3.47 -7.36
N ILE A 66 2.68 -2.39 -7.66
CA ILE A 66 3.31 -2.22 -8.96
C ILE A 66 4.81 -2.22 -8.76
N ASP A 67 5.52 -2.58 -9.81
CA ASP A 67 6.97 -2.52 -9.80
C ASP A 67 7.37 -1.26 -10.54
N ASP A 68 7.71 -0.25 -9.76
CA ASP A 68 8.08 1.05 -10.29
C ASP A 68 9.60 1.09 -10.40
N GLU A 69 10.15 0.50 -11.45
CA GLU A 69 11.59 0.60 -11.60
C GLU A 69 11.93 1.72 -12.54
N GLU A 70 12.82 2.48 -12.11
CA GLU A 70 13.16 3.73 -12.70
C GLU A 70 13.99 3.65 -13.84
#